data_bae4d80902710cae8d61e4c1c435fcd8
#
_entry.id   bae4d80902710cae8d61e4c1c435fcd8
#
_cell.length_a   1.000
_cell.length_b   1.000
_cell.length_c   1.000
_cell.angle_alpha   90.00
_cell.angle_beta   90.00
_cell.angle_gamma   90.00
#
_symmetry.space_group_name_H-M   'P 1'
#
loop_
_entity.id
_entity.type
_entity.pdbx_description
1 polymer ?
#
loop_
_entity_poly.entity_id
_entity_poly.type
_entity_poly.pdbx_seq_one_letter_code
_entity_poly.pdbx_strand_id
1 'polypeptide(L)'
;RGDKKYIYPWGDTAPDQNKLNYNQNVGDTTEVGKYPSGASIYGAMDMAGNVWEWVSSKYKSYPYNANDGREDLTGSDVRALRGGAWYGYDGDARASDRYGISPALIGYNLGFRCASSP
;
A
#
# COMPACT_ATOMS: atom_id res chain seq x y z
N ARG A 1 -4.35 8.85 3.35
CA ARG A 1 -5.62 9.41 2.86
C ARG A 1 -6.13 10.55 3.74
N GLY A 2 -5.92 10.44 5.05
CA GLY A 2 -6.29 11.45 6.03
C GLY A 2 -7.74 11.93 5.95
N ASP A 3 -8.01 13.08 6.51
CA ASP A 3 -9.35 13.68 6.58
C ASP A 3 -9.88 14.13 5.21
N LYS A 4 -8.98 14.41 4.27
CA LYS A 4 -9.32 14.83 2.90
C LYS A 4 -9.94 13.72 2.05
N LYS A 5 -9.77 12.44 2.45
CA LYS A 5 -10.26 11.26 1.74
C LYS A 5 -9.79 11.18 0.27
N TYR A 6 -8.60 11.69 -0.03
CA TYR A 6 -8.03 11.65 -1.37
C TYR A 6 -8.04 10.24 -1.99
N ILE A 7 -8.13 10.18 -3.31
CA ILE A 7 -8.09 8.93 -4.06
C ILE A 7 -6.72 8.27 -3.92
N TYR A 8 -5.65 9.05 -4.10
CA TYR A 8 -4.27 8.59 -4.03
C TYR A 8 -3.53 9.22 -2.83
N PRO A 9 -2.37 8.71 -2.45
CA PRO A 9 -1.58 9.30 -1.35
C PRO A 9 -1.28 10.79 -1.52
N TRP A 10 -1.01 11.25 -2.73
CA TRP A 10 -0.65 12.62 -3.10
C TRP A 10 -1.85 13.54 -3.40
N GLY A 11 -3.07 13.01 -3.46
CA GLY A 11 -4.28 13.78 -3.79
C GLY A 11 -5.17 13.07 -4.80
N ASP A 12 -5.91 13.84 -5.61
CA ASP A 12 -6.89 13.31 -6.55
C ASP A 12 -6.41 13.27 -8.01
N THR A 13 -5.22 13.81 -8.29
CA THR A 13 -4.65 13.75 -9.64
C THR A 13 -4.28 12.33 -10.02
N ALA A 14 -4.53 11.95 -11.26
CA ALA A 14 -4.25 10.62 -11.77
C ALA A 14 -2.77 10.19 -11.55
N PRO A 15 -2.52 8.89 -11.41
CA PRO A 15 -1.18 8.34 -11.39
C PRO A 15 -0.42 8.66 -12.69
N ASP A 16 0.87 8.85 -12.58
CA ASP A 16 1.79 8.95 -13.71
C ASP A 16 3.20 8.45 -13.30
N GLN A 17 4.05 8.22 -14.28
CA GLN A 17 5.39 7.67 -14.10
C GLN A 17 6.36 8.56 -13.28
N ASN A 18 5.98 9.79 -12.96
CA ASN A 18 6.78 10.69 -12.12
C ASN A 18 6.36 10.59 -10.64
N LYS A 19 5.21 9.97 -10.36
CA LYS A 19 4.66 9.84 -9.00
C LYS A 19 4.92 8.47 -8.37
N LEU A 20 4.97 7.40 -9.20
CA LEU A 20 5.12 6.05 -8.68
C LEU A 20 5.66 5.09 -9.75
N ASN A 21 6.19 3.97 -9.27
CA ASN A 21 6.52 2.82 -10.10
C ASN A 21 5.30 1.91 -10.21
N TYR A 22 4.66 1.86 -11.37
CA TYR A 22 3.44 1.08 -11.64
C TYR A 22 3.32 0.76 -13.13
N ASN A 23 2.32 -0.01 -13.52
CA ASN A 23 1.99 -0.32 -14.92
C ASN A 23 3.21 -0.77 -15.75
N GLN A 24 4.15 -1.47 -15.12
CA GLN A 24 5.41 -1.95 -15.71
C GLN A 24 6.27 -0.86 -16.37
N ASN A 25 6.12 0.40 -15.96
CA ASN A 25 6.85 1.52 -16.55
C ASN A 25 8.38 1.41 -16.43
N VAL A 26 8.87 0.63 -15.46
CA VAL A 26 10.29 0.29 -15.30
C VAL A 26 10.54 -1.20 -15.56
N GLY A 27 9.57 -2.06 -15.28
CA GLY A 27 9.66 -3.51 -15.46
C GLY A 27 10.25 -4.25 -14.26
N ASP A 28 10.58 -3.56 -13.18
CA ASP A 28 11.09 -4.10 -11.92
C ASP A 28 10.86 -3.09 -10.79
N THR A 29 11.26 -3.44 -9.57
CA THR A 29 11.28 -2.53 -8.43
C THR A 29 12.27 -1.38 -8.65
N THR A 30 12.08 -0.28 -7.96
CA THR A 30 12.98 0.87 -7.96
C THR A 30 13.48 1.18 -6.56
N GLU A 31 14.55 1.97 -6.50
CA GLU A 31 15.06 2.53 -5.26
C GLU A 31 13.97 3.29 -4.50
N VAL A 32 13.96 3.13 -3.17
CA VAL A 32 13.02 3.84 -2.29
C VAL A 32 13.24 5.35 -2.38
N GLY A 33 12.15 6.11 -2.40
CA GLY A 33 12.22 7.57 -2.46
C GLY A 33 12.48 8.15 -3.86
N LYS A 34 12.47 7.33 -4.89
CA LYS A 34 12.70 7.77 -6.28
C LYS A 34 11.63 8.72 -6.81
N TYR A 35 10.44 8.70 -6.25
CA TYR A 35 9.26 9.43 -6.75
C TYR A 35 8.75 10.49 -5.76
N PRO A 36 9.47 11.61 -5.56
CA PRO A 36 9.07 12.62 -4.56
C PRO A 36 7.72 13.28 -4.86
N SER A 37 7.31 13.36 -6.13
CA SER A 37 5.99 13.87 -6.51
C SER A 37 4.82 12.96 -6.11
N GLY A 38 5.11 11.71 -5.75
CA GLY A 38 4.14 10.73 -5.26
C GLY A 38 4.08 10.64 -3.73
N ALA A 39 4.82 11.50 -3.03
CA ALA A 39 4.75 11.55 -1.58
C ALA A 39 3.32 11.83 -1.11
N SER A 40 2.92 11.21 0.00
CA SER A 40 1.63 11.52 0.62
C SER A 40 1.60 12.96 1.10
N ILE A 41 0.40 13.48 1.37
CA ILE A 41 0.23 14.83 1.95
C ILE A 41 0.91 14.99 3.33
N TYR A 42 1.36 13.91 3.93
CA TYR A 42 2.12 13.87 5.18
C TYR A 42 3.63 13.65 4.95
N GLY A 43 4.08 13.68 3.71
CA GLY A 43 5.48 13.50 3.35
C GLY A 43 5.98 12.05 3.29
N ALA A 44 5.12 11.06 3.51
CA ALA A 44 5.51 9.66 3.39
C ALA A 44 5.68 9.27 1.91
N MET A 45 6.87 8.73 1.58
CA MET A 45 7.23 8.28 0.24
C MET A 45 6.75 6.85 -0.02
N ASP A 46 6.60 6.51 -1.30
CA ASP A 46 6.30 5.15 -1.79
C ASP A 46 5.06 4.51 -1.14
N MET A 47 4.06 5.34 -0.82
CA MET A 47 2.76 4.87 -0.29
C MET A 47 1.89 4.20 -1.35
N ALA A 48 2.31 4.25 -2.61
CA ALA A 48 1.69 3.58 -3.75
C ALA A 48 2.74 3.18 -4.78
N GLY A 49 2.53 2.03 -5.42
CA GLY A 49 3.46 1.45 -6.40
C GLY A 49 4.66 0.74 -5.76
N ASN A 50 5.58 0.33 -6.59
CA ASN A 50 6.80 -0.40 -6.28
C ASN A 50 6.53 -1.82 -5.76
N VAL A 51 6.15 -2.01 -4.50
CA VAL A 51 5.76 -3.31 -3.94
C VAL A 51 4.49 -3.17 -3.10
N TRP A 52 3.68 -4.22 -3.05
CA TRP A 52 2.62 -4.35 -2.07
C TRP A 52 3.21 -4.38 -0.67
N GLU A 53 2.63 -3.64 0.26
CA GLU A 53 3.11 -3.58 1.64
C GLU A 53 2.17 -4.29 2.60
N TRP A 54 2.75 -5.16 3.41
CA TRP A 54 2.04 -5.80 4.50
C TRP A 54 1.57 -4.78 5.54
N VAL A 55 0.33 -4.95 5.99
CA VAL A 55 -0.15 -4.30 7.21
C VAL A 55 -0.44 -5.35 8.28
N SER A 56 -0.39 -4.94 9.53
CA SER A 56 -0.60 -5.84 10.68
C SER A 56 -2.00 -6.45 10.72
N SER A 57 -2.99 -5.73 10.20
CA SER A 57 -4.40 -6.16 10.28
C SER A 57 -4.72 -7.37 9.40
N LYS A 58 -5.51 -8.29 9.91
CA LYS A 58 -6.14 -9.35 9.12
C LYS A 58 -7.08 -8.75 8.07
N TYR A 59 -7.19 -9.40 6.92
CA TYR A 59 -8.08 -8.98 5.83
C TYR A 59 -9.52 -9.31 6.16
N LYS A 60 -10.28 -8.32 6.64
CA LYS A 60 -11.70 -8.46 6.99
C LYS A 60 -12.56 -7.43 6.26
N SER A 61 -13.85 -7.69 6.16
CA SER A 61 -14.81 -6.78 5.52
C SER A 61 -14.89 -5.43 6.23
N TYR A 62 -15.26 -4.40 5.48
CA TYR A 62 -15.64 -3.11 6.03
C TYR A 62 -17.09 -3.14 6.56
N PRO A 63 -17.48 -2.25 7.50
CA PRO A 63 -16.66 -1.17 8.08
C PRO A 63 -15.53 -1.70 8.97
N TYR A 64 -14.52 -0.85 9.20
CA TYR A 64 -13.44 -1.17 10.13
C TYR A 64 -14.00 -1.30 11.56
N ASN A 65 -13.62 -2.38 12.24
CA ASN A 65 -13.95 -2.62 13.65
C ASN A 65 -12.73 -3.19 14.38
N ALA A 66 -12.12 -2.40 15.25
CA ALA A 66 -10.92 -2.80 15.99
C ALA A 66 -11.18 -4.00 16.95
N ASN A 67 -12.43 -4.25 17.31
CA ASN A 67 -12.81 -5.29 18.27
C ASN A 67 -13.22 -6.62 17.62
N ASP A 68 -13.09 -6.77 16.29
CA ASP A 68 -13.47 -8.00 15.59
C ASP A 68 -12.31 -9.01 15.43
N GLY A 69 -11.20 -8.78 16.10
CA GLY A 69 -10.00 -9.62 16.08
C GLY A 69 -9.10 -9.39 14.86
N ARG A 70 -9.35 -8.35 14.04
CA ARG A 70 -8.47 -8.04 12.91
C ARG A 70 -7.06 -7.59 13.31
N GLU A 71 -6.91 -7.03 14.49
CA GLU A 71 -5.65 -6.57 15.04
C GLU A 71 -4.90 -7.64 15.84
N ASP A 72 -5.44 -8.85 15.92
CA ASP A 72 -4.73 -9.98 16.51
C ASP A 72 -3.56 -10.40 15.60
N LEU A 73 -2.35 -10.31 16.13
CA LEU A 73 -1.11 -10.61 15.41
C LEU A 73 -0.81 -12.11 15.30
N THR A 74 -1.58 -12.94 16.01
CA THR A 74 -1.35 -14.38 16.03
C THR A 74 -2.04 -15.09 14.86
N GLY A 75 -1.63 -16.32 14.61
CA GLY A 75 -2.24 -17.20 13.62
C GLY A 75 -1.80 -16.93 12.17
N SER A 76 -2.36 -17.73 11.29
CA SER A 76 -2.05 -17.76 9.85
C SER A 76 -3.15 -17.14 8.98
N ASP A 77 -4.05 -16.38 9.59
CA ASP A 77 -5.12 -15.71 8.85
C ASP A 77 -4.58 -14.79 7.76
N VAL A 78 -5.36 -14.65 6.70
CA VAL A 78 -5.07 -13.73 5.59
C VAL A 78 -4.84 -12.31 6.12
N ARG A 79 -3.71 -11.70 5.74
CA ARG A 79 -3.35 -10.33 6.09
C ARG A 79 -3.61 -9.39 4.93
N ALA A 80 -3.86 -8.12 5.25
CA ALA A 80 -4.07 -7.13 4.22
C ALA A 80 -2.74 -6.58 3.68
N LEU A 81 -2.75 -6.30 2.38
CA LEU A 81 -1.72 -5.57 1.65
C LEU A 81 -2.25 -4.22 1.19
N ARG A 82 -1.36 -3.27 1.03
CA ARG A 82 -1.65 -1.91 0.57
C ARG A 82 -0.66 -1.45 -0.48
N GLY A 83 -1.06 -0.44 -1.25
CA GLY A 83 -0.19 0.37 -2.07
C GLY A 83 -0.05 -0.06 -3.53
N GLY A 84 -0.35 -1.30 -3.89
CA GLY A 84 -0.07 -1.80 -5.24
C GLY A 84 1.41 -2.13 -5.46
N ALA A 85 1.75 -2.61 -6.64
CA ALA A 85 3.11 -2.98 -7.02
C ALA A 85 3.49 -2.43 -8.39
N TRP A 86 4.76 -2.54 -8.77
CA TRP A 86 5.33 -2.01 -10.02
C TRP A 86 4.63 -2.50 -11.30
N TYR A 87 3.98 -3.66 -11.27
CA TYR A 87 3.19 -4.17 -12.40
C TYR A 87 1.69 -3.88 -12.27
N GLY A 88 1.23 -3.32 -11.13
CA GLY A 88 -0.17 -3.00 -10.87
C GLY A 88 -0.67 -1.82 -11.69
N TYR A 89 -1.98 -1.61 -11.68
CA TYR A 89 -2.63 -0.54 -12.44
C TYR A 89 -3.07 0.62 -11.54
N ASP A 90 -3.63 1.65 -12.14
CA ASP A 90 -4.12 2.86 -11.44
C ASP A 90 -5.03 2.55 -10.25
N GLY A 91 -5.86 1.49 -10.36
CA GLY A 91 -6.76 1.05 -9.31
C GLY A 91 -6.04 0.62 -8.04
N ASP A 92 -4.94 -0.11 -8.19
CA ASP A 92 -4.15 -0.67 -7.10
C ASP A 92 -3.41 0.44 -6.32
N ALA A 93 -3.10 1.56 -6.99
CA ALA A 93 -2.46 2.73 -6.40
C ALA A 93 -3.39 3.57 -5.50
N ARG A 94 -4.70 3.30 -5.50
CA ARG A 94 -5.65 4.04 -4.67
C ARG A 94 -5.39 3.81 -3.19
N ALA A 95 -5.44 4.88 -2.42
CA ALA A 95 -5.26 4.81 -0.97
C ALA A 95 -6.32 3.94 -0.25
N SER A 96 -7.44 3.64 -0.89
CA SER A 96 -8.47 2.74 -0.36
C SER A 96 -8.30 1.29 -0.79
N ASP A 97 -7.49 1.04 -1.83
CA ASP A 97 -7.30 -0.32 -2.34
C ASP A 97 -6.59 -1.20 -1.32
N ARG A 98 -6.92 -2.49 -1.34
CA ARG A 98 -6.33 -3.49 -0.47
C ARG A 98 -6.48 -4.87 -1.06
N TYR A 99 -5.48 -5.68 -0.86
CA TYR A 99 -5.49 -7.08 -1.23
C TYR A 99 -5.26 -7.96 0.00
N GLY A 100 -5.71 -9.21 -0.03
CA GLY A 100 -5.53 -10.13 1.09
C GLY A 100 -4.85 -11.40 0.64
N ILE A 101 -3.74 -11.77 1.30
CA ILE A 101 -3.05 -13.03 1.04
C ILE A 101 -2.61 -13.71 2.35
N SER A 102 -2.24 -14.99 2.24
CA SER A 102 -1.65 -15.73 3.36
C SER A 102 -0.31 -15.13 3.77
N PRO A 103 -0.05 -14.91 5.07
CA PRO A 103 1.23 -14.38 5.55
C PRO A 103 2.42 -15.32 5.33
N ALA A 104 2.17 -16.56 4.94
CA ALA A 104 3.22 -17.52 4.57
C ALA A 104 3.76 -17.29 3.15
N LEU A 105 3.11 -16.46 2.34
CA LEU A 105 3.57 -16.17 0.98
C LEU A 105 4.69 -15.14 1.00
N ILE A 106 5.70 -15.41 0.18
CA ILE A 106 6.78 -14.49 -0.15
C ILE A 106 6.74 -14.19 -1.64
N GLY A 107 7.19 -13.02 -2.04
CA GLY A 107 7.18 -12.63 -3.45
C GLY A 107 8.06 -11.40 -3.72
N TYR A 108 8.54 -11.30 -4.94
CA TYR A 108 9.36 -10.20 -5.44
C TYR A 108 8.62 -8.84 -5.45
N ASN A 109 7.33 -8.87 -5.25
CA ASN A 109 6.42 -7.72 -5.25
C ASN A 109 5.82 -7.43 -3.87
N LEU A 110 6.33 -8.09 -2.81
CA LEU A 110 5.86 -7.95 -1.44
C LEU A 110 6.94 -7.32 -0.57
N GLY A 111 6.56 -6.38 0.25
CA GLY A 111 7.44 -5.69 1.18
C GLY A 111 6.72 -5.22 2.43
N PHE A 112 7.39 -4.44 3.24
CA PHE A 112 6.83 -3.82 4.44
C PHE A 112 7.58 -2.55 4.78
N ARG A 113 6.97 -1.71 5.59
CA ARG A 113 7.63 -0.59 6.26
C ARG A 113 7.36 -0.62 7.75
N CYS A 114 8.34 -0.16 8.55
CA CYS A 114 8.14 0.04 9.97
C CYS A 114 7.41 1.37 10.22
N ALA A 115 6.58 1.38 11.24
CA ALA A 115 5.97 2.58 11.79
C ALA A 115 6.15 2.58 13.31
N SER A 116 6.35 3.75 13.89
CA SER A 116 6.37 3.94 15.33
C SER A 116 5.37 5.01 15.73
N SER A 117 4.80 4.87 16.92
CA SER A 117 4.06 5.98 17.53
C SER A 117 5.04 7.08 17.95
N PRO A 118 4.63 8.34 17.86
CA PRO A 118 5.42 9.46 18.34
C PRO A 118 5.64 9.42 19.85
#